data_882421594f217e382423024c7ed1e7e3
#
_entry.id   882421594f217e382423024c7ed1e7e3
#
_cell.length_a   1.000
_cell.length_b   1.000
_cell.length_c   1.000
_cell.angle_alpha   90.00
_cell.angle_beta   90.00
_cell.angle_gamma   90.00
#
_symmetry.space_group_name_H-M   'P 1'
#
loop_
_entity.id
_entity.type
_entity.pdbx_description
1 polymer ?
#
loop_
_entity_poly.entity_id
_entity_poly.type
_entity_poly.pdbx_seq_one_letter_code
_entity_poly.pdbx_strand_id
1 'polypeptide(L)'
;MNQQKNLTPNVPLPMPSAPLFQVLRRAYGYLRPYWKKTAGAYIALFAVLGFNTLIPQFIRWIIDNGIAGKQMSVLTWSVLALLAMTIIKGALNYFVGLLSETASQNVAFDLRNDIQRKLTQLSFSFHDQSETGELLSRAVQDVERVRFLTGRATLRIAEGVLLLLITSIVLLVMDFKLGLLTLLTMPALVYQAVRFGSRFRPLSLQVQKQL
;
A
#
# COMPACT_ATOMS: atom_id res chain seq x y z
N MET A 1 29.00 -54.07 -2.62
CA MET A 1 27.57 -54.27 -2.97
C MET A 1 26.84 -52.94 -2.70
N ASN A 2 26.66 -52.19 -3.76
CA ASN A 2 26.04 -50.84 -3.76
C ASN A 2 24.53 -50.93 -3.56
N GLN A 3 24.04 -50.38 -2.49
CA GLN A 3 22.63 -49.95 -2.40
C GLN A 3 22.63 -48.41 -2.41
N GLN A 4 22.70 -47.80 -3.59
CA GLN A 4 22.21 -46.45 -3.81
C GLN A 4 20.69 -46.47 -3.73
N LYS A 5 20.18 -46.18 -2.52
CA LYS A 5 18.78 -45.95 -2.27
C LYS A 5 18.42 -44.67 -3.04
N ASN A 6 17.70 -44.83 -4.16
CA ASN A 6 17.09 -43.74 -4.93
C ASN A 6 16.26 -42.86 -4.01
N LEU A 7 16.84 -41.80 -3.51
CA LEU A 7 16.14 -40.69 -2.90
C LEU A 7 15.45 -39.92 -4.05
N THR A 8 14.24 -40.35 -4.40
CA THR A 8 13.35 -39.49 -5.16
C THR A 8 13.20 -38.19 -4.37
N PRO A 9 13.52 -37.02 -4.95
CA PRO A 9 13.30 -35.78 -4.25
C PRO A 9 11.80 -35.69 -3.94
N ASN A 10 11.49 -35.57 -2.65
CA ASN A 10 10.13 -35.40 -2.17
C ASN A 10 9.64 -34.02 -2.70
N VAL A 11 9.11 -34.02 -3.93
CA VAL A 11 8.49 -32.85 -4.52
C VAL A 11 7.26 -32.56 -3.65
N PRO A 12 7.23 -31.43 -2.95
CA PRO A 12 6.06 -31.08 -2.15
C PRO A 12 4.84 -31.10 -3.08
N LEU A 13 3.85 -31.93 -2.75
CA LEU A 13 2.58 -31.95 -3.49
C LEU A 13 2.10 -30.50 -3.61
N PRO A 14 1.72 -30.04 -4.83
CA PRO A 14 1.21 -28.70 -5.00
C PRO A 14 -0.04 -28.55 -4.12
N MET A 15 0.08 -27.77 -3.05
CA MET A 15 -1.05 -27.42 -2.22
C MET A 15 -2.12 -26.82 -3.14
N PRO A 16 -3.40 -27.25 -3.06
CA PRO A 16 -4.45 -26.66 -3.85
C PRO A 16 -4.44 -25.15 -3.59
N SER A 17 -4.10 -24.38 -4.62
CA SER A 17 -4.05 -22.92 -4.52
C SER A 17 -5.46 -22.43 -4.22
N ALA A 18 -5.72 -22.04 -2.98
CA ALA A 18 -6.98 -21.40 -2.63
C ALA A 18 -7.20 -20.20 -3.55
N PRO A 19 -8.40 -19.99 -4.11
CA PRO A 19 -8.65 -18.88 -5.01
C PRO A 19 -8.25 -17.57 -4.32
N LEU A 20 -7.54 -16.71 -5.05
CA LEU A 20 -6.95 -15.46 -4.54
C LEU A 20 -7.95 -14.66 -3.68
N PHE A 21 -9.21 -14.64 -4.10
CA PHE A 21 -10.27 -13.94 -3.38
C PHE A 21 -10.51 -14.50 -1.96
N GLN A 22 -10.43 -15.82 -1.77
CA GLN A 22 -10.60 -16.43 -0.43
C GLN A 22 -9.42 -16.08 0.48
N VAL A 23 -8.20 -16.08 -0.07
CA VAL A 23 -6.99 -15.69 0.66
C VAL A 23 -7.08 -14.23 1.10
N LEU A 24 -7.43 -13.33 0.19
CA LEU A 24 -7.62 -11.91 0.49
C LEU A 24 -8.72 -11.71 1.55
N ARG A 25 -9.87 -12.36 1.39
CA ARG A 25 -10.97 -12.26 2.36
C ARG A 25 -10.54 -12.71 3.76
N ARG A 26 -9.74 -13.78 3.88
CA ARG A 26 -9.18 -14.23 5.16
C ARG A 26 -8.20 -13.20 5.73
N ALA A 27 -7.27 -12.69 4.92
CA ALA A 27 -6.30 -11.70 5.33
C ALA A 27 -6.99 -10.42 5.86
N TYR A 28 -8.00 -9.92 5.15
CA TYR A 28 -8.81 -8.77 5.61
C TYR A 28 -9.72 -9.10 6.80
N GLY A 29 -10.05 -10.38 7.02
CA GLY A 29 -10.77 -10.83 8.21
C GLY A 29 -10.04 -10.50 9.51
N TYR A 30 -8.71 -10.58 9.52
CA TYR A 30 -7.87 -10.19 10.67
C TYR A 30 -7.85 -8.68 10.95
N LEU A 31 -8.30 -7.84 10.03
CA LEU A 31 -8.46 -6.40 10.27
C LEU A 31 -9.73 -6.05 11.07
N ARG A 32 -10.70 -6.96 11.13
CA ARG A 32 -11.98 -6.71 11.81
C ARG A 32 -11.85 -6.22 13.25
N PRO A 33 -11.01 -6.82 14.11
CA PRO A 33 -10.83 -6.34 15.48
C PRO A 33 -10.25 -4.92 15.54
N TYR A 34 -9.51 -4.52 14.51
CA TYR A 34 -8.77 -3.24 14.42
C TYR A 34 -9.45 -2.20 13.54
N TRP A 35 -10.75 -2.37 13.23
CA TRP A 35 -11.51 -1.51 12.33
C TRP A 35 -11.46 -0.02 12.70
N LYS A 36 -11.41 0.32 14.02
CA LYS A 36 -11.31 1.71 14.49
C LYS A 36 -10.01 2.38 14.03
N LYS A 37 -8.89 1.67 14.12
CA LYS A 37 -7.58 2.16 13.67
C LYS A 37 -7.56 2.29 12.14
N THR A 38 -8.09 1.30 11.45
CA THR A 38 -8.20 1.30 9.99
C THR A 38 -9.11 2.43 9.50
N ALA A 39 -10.29 2.60 10.09
CA ALA A 39 -11.20 3.70 9.76
C ALA A 39 -10.55 5.07 10.04
N GLY A 40 -9.86 5.22 11.17
CA GLY A 40 -9.12 6.45 11.49
C GLY A 40 -8.04 6.77 10.45
N ALA A 41 -7.30 5.74 9.98
CA ALA A 41 -6.32 5.92 8.90
C ALA A 41 -6.97 6.40 7.60
N TYR A 42 -8.11 5.85 7.21
CA TYR A 42 -8.84 6.28 6.00
C TYR A 42 -9.43 7.68 6.15
N ILE A 43 -9.99 8.04 7.31
CA ILE A 43 -10.50 9.40 7.57
C ILE A 43 -9.35 10.41 7.46
N ALA A 44 -8.20 10.13 8.09
CA ALA A 44 -7.02 10.98 7.96
C ALA A 44 -6.52 11.06 6.51
N LEU A 45 -6.54 9.95 5.77
CA LEU A 45 -6.21 9.92 4.34
C LEU A 45 -7.13 10.82 3.51
N PHE A 46 -8.45 10.76 3.73
CA PHE A 46 -9.40 11.65 3.05
C PHE A 46 -9.11 13.13 3.35
N ALA A 47 -8.78 13.47 4.59
CA ALA A 47 -8.38 14.82 4.96
C ALA A 47 -7.08 15.25 4.24
N VAL A 48 -6.07 14.37 4.15
CA VAL A 48 -4.83 14.63 3.40
C VAL A 48 -5.12 14.87 1.92
N LEU A 49 -5.99 14.08 1.30
CA LEU A 49 -6.40 14.26 -0.09
C LEU A 49 -7.13 15.60 -0.31
N GLY A 50 -7.95 15.99 0.66
CA GLY A 50 -8.56 17.33 0.69
C GLY A 50 -7.52 18.45 0.65
N PHE A 51 -6.50 18.38 1.51
CA PHE A 51 -5.40 19.35 1.50
C PHE A 51 -4.58 19.31 0.20
N ASN A 52 -4.37 18.13 -0.40
CA ASN A 52 -3.70 18.01 -1.70
C ASN A 52 -4.42 18.77 -2.81
N THR A 53 -5.75 18.84 -2.73
CA THR A 53 -6.58 19.55 -3.70
C THR A 53 -6.73 21.05 -3.34
N LEU A 54 -6.85 21.37 -2.06
CA LEU A 54 -7.07 22.75 -1.59
C LEU A 54 -5.82 23.61 -1.71
N ILE A 55 -4.61 23.08 -1.43
CA ILE A 55 -3.36 23.85 -1.46
C ILE A 55 -3.11 24.48 -2.83
N PRO A 56 -3.17 23.79 -3.98
CA PRO A 56 -2.99 24.40 -5.28
C PRO A 56 -4.05 25.47 -5.60
N GLN A 57 -5.29 25.27 -5.20
CA GLN A 57 -6.38 26.24 -5.36
C GLN A 57 -6.12 27.50 -4.54
N PHE A 58 -5.63 27.33 -3.31
CA PHE A 58 -5.29 28.45 -2.44
C PHE A 58 -4.07 29.22 -2.98
N ILE A 59 -3.07 28.51 -3.53
CA ILE A 59 -1.93 29.17 -4.21
C ILE A 59 -2.40 30.02 -5.39
N ARG A 60 -3.32 29.49 -6.22
CA ARG A 60 -3.91 30.25 -7.31
C ARG A 60 -4.60 31.51 -6.77
N TRP A 61 -5.41 31.40 -5.73
CA TRP A 61 -6.09 32.53 -5.11
C TRP A 61 -5.10 33.59 -4.59
N ILE A 62 -3.95 33.17 -4.02
CA ILE A 62 -2.88 34.07 -3.57
C ILE A 62 -2.28 34.84 -4.74
N ILE A 63 -2.01 34.19 -5.87
CA ILE A 63 -1.48 34.81 -7.06
C ILE A 63 -2.44 35.88 -7.59
N ASP A 64 -3.71 35.50 -7.72
CA ASP A 64 -4.74 36.37 -8.29
C ASP A 64 -5.04 37.59 -7.38
N ASN A 65 -5.11 37.42 -6.07
CA ASN A 65 -5.52 38.48 -5.13
C ASN A 65 -4.33 39.16 -4.41
N GLY A 66 -3.30 38.39 -4.07
CA GLY A 66 -2.16 38.90 -3.33
C GLY A 66 -1.15 39.63 -4.25
N ILE A 67 -0.67 38.92 -5.28
CA ILE A 67 0.37 39.46 -6.17
C ILE A 67 -0.23 40.42 -7.19
N ALA A 68 -1.25 40.00 -7.92
CA ALA A 68 -1.90 40.87 -8.93
C ALA A 68 -2.60 42.07 -8.28
N GLY A 69 -3.17 41.88 -7.08
CA GLY A 69 -3.80 42.97 -6.28
C GLY A 69 -2.82 43.88 -5.54
N LYS A 70 -1.50 43.61 -5.58
CA LYS A 70 -0.44 44.36 -4.86
C LYS A 70 -0.71 44.58 -3.37
N GLN A 71 -1.41 43.65 -2.73
CA GLN A 71 -1.81 43.72 -1.31
C GLN A 71 -0.83 42.95 -0.42
N MET A 72 0.13 43.66 0.16
CA MET A 72 1.19 43.05 1.00
C MET A 72 0.62 42.32 2.24
N SER A 73 -0.42 42.87 2.85
CA SER A 73 -1.07 42.22 4.01
C SER A 73 -1.73 40.89 3.65
N VAL A 74 -2.39 40.77 2.49
CA VAL A 74 -2.96 39.54 1.98
C VAL A 74 -1.86 38.49 1.77
N LEU A 75 -0.74 38.90 1.18
CA LEU A 75 0.40 38.02 0.93
C LEU A 75 0.96 37.42 2.23
N THR A 76 1.20 38.28 3.24
CA THR A 76 1.74 37.83 4.54
C THR A 76 0.84 36.83 5.24
N TRP A 77 -0.47 37.14 5.32
CA TRP A 77 -1.45 36.21 5.94
C TRP A 77 -1.61 34.91 5.15
N SER A 78 -1.52 34.98 3.84
CA SER A 78 -1.61 33.81 2.98
C SER A 78 -0.43 32.85 3.15
N VAL A 79 0.80 33.40 3.31
CA VAL A 79 1.99 32.58 3.59
C VAL A 79 1.86 31.86 4.94
N LEU A 80 1.37 32.56 5.98
CA LEU A 80 1.12 31.96 7.29
C LEU A 80 0.05 30.86 7.20
N ALA A 81 -1.02 31.10 6.44
CA ALA A 81 -2.08 30.12 6.22
C ALA A 81 -1.56 28.88 5.48
N LEU A 82 -0.74 29.05 4.41
CA LEU A 82 -0.09 27.92 3.72
C LEU A 82 0.82 27.12 4.64
N LEU A 83 1.58 27.80 5.48
CA LEU A 83 2.44 27.14 6.48
C LEU A 83 1.59 26.29 7.43
N ALA A 84 0.52 26.85 7.99
CA ALA A 84 -0.40 26.14 8.86
C ALA A 84 -1.05 24.93 8.16
N MET A 85 -1.55 25.11 6.92
CA MET A 85 -2.12 24.01 6.12
C MET A 85 -1.10 22.89 5.89
N THR A 86 0.16 23.24 5.63
CA THR A 86 1.22 22.25 5.40
C THR A 86 1.58 21.48 6.67
N ILE A 87 1.64 22.17 7.81
CA ILE A 87 1.86 21.54 9.12
C ILE A 87 0.71 20.58 9.47
N ILE A 88 -0.54 21.01 9.32
CA ILE A 88 -1.72 20.17 9.57
C ILE A 88 -1.70 18.94 8.65
N LYS A 89 -1.42 19.12 7.35
CA LYS A 89 -1.29 18.02 6.40
C LYS A 89 -0.17 17.06 6.80
N GLY A 90 0.97 17.57 7.25
CA GLY A 90 2.09 16.76 7.75
C GLY A 90 1.69 15.92 8.96
N ALA A 91 0.99 16.51 9.93
CA ALA A 91 0.45 15.80 11.09
C ALA A 91 -0.56 14.73 10.68
N LEU A 92 -1.48 15.03 9.77
CA LEU A 92 -2.44 14.05 9.25
C LEU A 92 -1.73 12.87 8.56
N ASN A 93 -0.71 13.12 7.73
CA ASN A 93 0.10 12.07 7.11
C ASN A 93 0.80 11.18 8.13
N TYR A 94 1.30 11.76 9.22
CA TYR A 94 1.85 11.00 10.33
C TYR A 94 0.80 10.06 10.95
N PHE A 95 -0.41 10.56 11.20
CA PHE A 95 -1.51 9.73 11.72
C PHE A 95 -1.94 8.63 10.74
N VAL A 96 -1.99 8.88 9.43
CA VAL A 96 -2.25 7.85 8.41
C VAL A 96 -1.22 6.72 8.54
N GLY A 97 0.06 7.07 8.60
CA GLY A 97 1.15 6.09 8.76
C GLY A 97 1.06 5.32 10.06
N LEU A 98 0.90 6.03 11.19
CA LEU A 98 0.86 5.45 12.52
C LEU A 98 -0.32 4.49 12.72
N LEU A 99 -1.53 4.90 12.33
CA LEU A 99 -2.74 4.09 12.49
C LEU A 99 -2.71 2.85 11.58
N SER A 100 -2.24 3.00 10.34
CA SER A 100 -2.09 1.90 9.41
C SER A 100 -1.03 0.90 9.88
N GLU A 101 0.14 1.40 10.27
CA GLU A 101 1.22 0.52 10.73
C GLU A 101 0.82 -0.23 12.00
N THR A 102 0.22 0.46 12.98
CA THR A 102 -0.27 -0.21 14.19
C THR A 102 -1.36 -1.23 13.93
N ALA A 103 -2.27 -0.97 12.99
CA ALA A 103 -3.30 -1.95 12.62
C ALA A 103 -2.66 -3.19 11.98
N SER A 104 -1.76 -3.02 11.01
CA SER A 104 -1.11 -4.12 10.31
C SER A 104 -0.15 -4.92 11.20
N GLN A 105 0.54 -4.28 12.14
CA GLN A 105 1.38 -4.97 13.13
C GLN A 105 0.56 -5.85 14.05
N ASN A 106 -0.61 -5.39 14.48
CA ASN A 106 -1.52 -6.21 15.29
C ASN A 106 -2.04 -7.42 14.50
N VAL A 107 -2.37 -7.25 13.22
CA VAL A 107 -2.72 -8.38 12.32
C VAL A 107 -1.57 -9.38 12.22
N ALA A 108 -0.33 -8.90 12.06
CA ALA A 108 0.84 -9.78 12.02
C ALA A 108 1.06 -10.52 13.34
N PHE A 109 0.83 -9.86 14.47
CA PHE A 109 0.91 -10.48 15.79
C PHE A 109 -0.12 -11.59 15.95
N ASP A 110 -1.38 -11.33 15.63
CA ASP A 110 -2.46 -12.34 15.72
C ASP A 110 -2.17 -13.53 14.80
N LEU A 111 -1.71 -13.26 13.57
CA LEU A 111 -1.39 -14.31 12.61
C LEU A 111 -0.21 -15.17 13.06
N ARG A 112 0.83 -14.57 13.66
CA ARG A 112 1.95 -15.33 14.24
C ARG A 112 1.49 -16.23 15.40
N ASN A 113 0.64 -15.72 16.28
CA ASN A 113 0.10 -16.48 17.39
C ASN A 113 -0.76 -17.65 16.90
N ASP A 114 -1.59 -17.44 15.87
CA ASP A 114 -2.40 -18.50 15.28
C ASP A 114 -1.55 -19.58 14.61
N ILE A 115 -0.49 -19.20 13.89
CA ILE A 115 0.48 -20.12 13.29
C ILE A 115 1.18 -20.92 14.39
N GLN A 116 1.69 -20.26 15.42
CA GLN A 116 2.37 -20.93 16.53
C GLN A 116 1.45 -21.92 17.22
N ARG A 117 0.21 -21.54 17.53
CA ARG A 117 -0.79 -22.43 18.12
C ARG A 117 -1.06 -23.64 17.24
N LYS A 118 -1.15 -23.45 15.93
CA LYS A 118 -1.33 -24.57 14.99
C LYS A 118 -0.12 -25.50 14.95
N LEU A 119 1.09 -24.94 14.92
CA LEU A 119 2.33 -25.73 14.93
C LEU A 119 2.45 -26.59 16.20
N THR A 120 2.09 -26.06 17.37
CA THR A 120 2.15 -26.83 18.64
C THR A 120 1.09 -27.92 18.73
N GLN A 121 0.03 -27.89 17.91
CA GLN A 121 -0.99 -28.91 17.83
C GLN A 121 -0.68 -30.05 16.84
N LEU A 122 0.36 -29.90 16.01
CA LEU A 122 0.77 -30.90 15.03
C LEU A 122 1.53 -32.05 15.72
N SER A 123 1.36 -33.27 15.17
CA SER A 123 2.01 -34.46 15.72
C SER A 123 3.54 -34.43 15.56
N PHE A 124 4.25 -35.15 16.44
CA PHE A 124 5.70 -35.32 16.37
C PHE A 124 6.17 -35.86 15.02
N SER A 125 5.39 -36.77 14.40
CA SER A 125 5.71 -37.30 13.07
C SER A 125 5.75 -36.27 11.96
N PHE A 126 5.00 -35.17 12.11
CA PHE A 126 5.07 -34.04 11.16
C PHE A 126 6.37 -33.22 11.32
N HIS A 127 6.83 -33.06 12.56
CA HIS A 127 8.08 -32.35 12.86
C HIS A 127 9.32 -33.13 12.38
N ASP A 128 9.29 -34.45 12.41
CA ASP A 128 10.39 -35.31 11.94
C ASP A 128 10.50 -35.37 10.41
N GLN A 129 9.37 -35.21 9.70
CA GLN A 129 9.32 -35.24 8.22
C GLN A 129 9.51 -33.89 7.55
N SER A 130 9.35 -32.82 8.29
CA SER A 130 9.43 -31.45 7.79
C SER A 130 10.70 -30.77 8.31
N GLU A 131 11.46 -30.11 7.43
CA GLU A 131 12.52 -29.19 7.85
C GLU A 131 11.87 -28.01 8.60
N THR A 132 11.75 -28.16 9.92
CA THR A 132 11.04 -27.19 10.80
C THR A 132 11.55 -25.77 10.60
N GLY A 133 12.85 -25.61 10.29
CA GLY A 133 13.48 -24.31 9.99
C GLY A 133 12.93 -23.65 8.72
N GLU A 134 12.75 -24.44 7.64
CA GLU A 134 12.19 -23.92 6.38
C GLU A 134 10.73 -23.50 6.54
N LEU A 135 9.91 -24.31 7.23
CA LEU A 135 8.50 -23.98 7.51
C LEU A 135 8.37 -22.69 8.33
N LEU A 136 9.20 -22.52 9.36
CA LEU A 136 9.19 -21.33 10.20
C LEU A 136 9.62 -20.09 9.41
N SER A 137 10.68 -20.21 8.62
CA SER A 137 11.16 -19.11 7.75
C SER A 137 10.10 -18.68 6.75
N ARG A 138 9.43 -19.63 6.10
CA ARG A 138 8.35 -19.38 5.16
C ARG A 138 7.15 -18.72 5.86
N ALA A 139 6.76 -19.21 7.04
CA ALA A 139 5.67 -18.65 7.82
C ALA A 139 5.94 -17.18 8.20
N VAL A 140 7.18 -16.86 8.64
CA VAL A 140 7.57 -15.48 8.97
C VAL A 140 7.48 -14.57 7.74
N GLN A 141 7.97 -15.02 6.58
CA GLN A 141 7.92 -14.24 5.34
C GLN A 141 6.48 -14.02 4.86
N ASP A 142 5.62 -15.03 4.95
CA ASP A 142 4.23 -14.92 4.53
C ASP A 142 3.44 -13.98 5.46
N VAL A 143 3.69 -13.98 6.76
CA VAL A 143 3.12 -13.00 7.70
C VAL A 143 3.53 -11.57 7.34
N GLU A 144 4.80 -11.33 6.99
CA GLU A 144 5.25 -10.02 6.56
C GLU A 144 4.58 -9.55 5.26
N ARG A 145 4.33 -10.47 4.32
CA ARG A 145 3.56 -10.17 3.09
C ARG A 145 2.12 -9.77 3.41
N VAL A 146 1.46 -10.51 4.32
CA VAL A 146 0.10 -10.17 4.77
C VAL A 146 0.07 -8.84 5.50
N ARG A 147 1.03 -8.55 6.38
CA ARG A 147 1.20 -7.26 7.05
C ARG A 147 1.32 -6.11 6.05
N PHE A 148 2.20 -6.26 5.06
CA PHE A 148 2.37 -5.26 4.00
C PHE A 148 1.07 -5.05 3.21
N LEU A 149 0.37 -6.13 2.86
CA LEU A 149 -0.87 -6.07 2.11
C LEU A 149 -1.97 -5.35 2.89
N THR A 150 -2.21 -5.74 4.15
CA THR A 150 -3.29 -5.20 4.99
C THR A 150 -3.05 -3.78 5.46
N GLY A 151 -1.78 -3.34 5.51
CA GLY A 151 -1.38 -1.99 5.87
C GLY A 151 -1.10 -1.11 4.65
N ARG A 152 0.17 -1.05 4.29
CA ARG A 152 0.69 -0.08 3.30
C ARG A 152 0.14 -0.26 1.89
N ALA A 153 0.04 -1.50 1.40
CA ALA A 153 -0.38 -1.72 0.01
C ALA A 153 -1.82 -1.26 -0.23
N THR A 154 -2.74 -1.62 0.66
CA THR A 154 -4.15 -1.24 0.55
C THR A 154 -4.35 0.26 0.62
N LEU A 155 -3.69 0.94 1.58
CA LEU A 155 -3.76 2.41 1.68
C LEU A 155 -3.17 3.11 0.47
N ARG A 156 -2.02 2.63 -0.06
CA ARG A 156 -1.41 3.21 -1.26
C ARG A 156 -2.30 3.06 -2.50
N ILE A 157 -2.94 1.91 -2.65
CA ILE A 157 -3.90 1.70 -3.74
C ILE A 157 -5.11 2.64 -3.57
N ALA A 158 -5.67 2.71 -2.37
CA ALA A 158 -6.79 3.60 -2.07
C ALA A 158 -6.42 5.07 -2.29
N GLU A 159 -5.26 5.52 -1.80
CA GLU A 159 -4.72 6.86 -2.02
C GLU A 159 -4.60 7.18 -3.52
N GLY A 160 -3.97 6.28 -4.29
CA GLY A 160 -3.77 6.47 -5.73
C GLY A 160 -5.09 6.57 -6.50
N VAL A 161 -6.03 5.67 -6.24
CA VAL A 161 -7.36 5.66 -6.88
C VAL A 161 -8.15 6.91 -6.51
N LEU A 162 -8.22 7.26 -5.22
CA LEU A 162 -8.95 8.44 -4.76
C LEU A 162 -8.33 9.73 -5.27
N LEU A 163 -6.99 9.84 -5.25
CA LEU A 163 -6.29 11.00 -5.79
C LEU A 163 -6.59 11.17 -7.29
N LEU A 164 -6.53 10.09 -8.06
CA LEU A 164 -6.86 10.11 -9.49
C LEU A 164 -8.28 10.57 -9.72
N LEU A 165 -9.26 10.04 -8.98
CA LEU A 165 -10.67 10.42 -9.11
C LEU A 165 -10.88 11.89 -8.75
N ILE A 166 -10.39 12.35 -7.60
CA ILE A 166 -10.55 13.73 -7.14
C ILE A 166 -9.90 14.70 -8.11
N THR A 167 -8.65 14.42 -8.53
CA THR A 167 -7.93 15.29 -9.46
C THR A 167 -8.61 15.34 -10.83
N SER A 168 -9.12 14.20 -11.32
CA SER A 168 -9.88 14.16 -12.58
C SER A 168 -11.13 15.02 -12.53
N ILE A 169 -11.90 14.93 -11.44
CA ILE A 169 -13.10 15.75 -11.26
C ILE A 169 -12.72 17.24 -11.22
N VAL A 170 -11.69 17.61 -10.45
CA VAL A 170 -11.25 19.01 -10.35
C VAL A 170 -10.81 19.55 -11.71
N LEU A 171 -10.02 18.79 -12.49
CA LEU A 171 -9.57 19.20 -13.81
C LEU A 171 -10.74 19.41 -14.79
N LEU A 172 -11.73 18.50 -14.79
CA LEU A 172 -12.90 18.61 -15.65
C LEU A 172 -13.79 19.80 -15.28
N VAL A 173 -13.87 20.15 -13.99
CA VAL A 173 -14.64 21.32 -13.51
C VAL A 173 -13.91 22.63 -13.84
N MET A 174 -12.56 22.65 -13.76
CA MET A 174 -11.77 23.85 -14.07
C MET A 174 -11.76 24.19 -15.55
N ASP A 175 -11.47 23.23 -16.39
CA ASP A 175 -11.52 23.33 -17.85
C ASP A 175 -11.79 21.96 -18.46
N PHE A 176 -13.00 21.80 -19.01
CA PHE A 176 -13.44 20.52 -19.56
C PHE A 176 -12.57 20.04 -20.72
N LYS A 177 -12.11 20.96 -21.62
CA LYS A 177 -11.31 20.60 -22.80
C LYS A 177 -9.92 20.13 -22.38
N LEU A 178 -9.26 20.88 -21.52
CA LEU A 178 -7.93 20.53 -21.00
C LEU A 178 -7.97 19.31 -20.11
N GLY A 179 -9.01 19.19 -19.27
CA GLY A 179 -9.23 18.01 -18.41
C GLY A 179 -9.42 16.74 -19.24
N LEU A 180 -10.23 16.79 -20.27
CA LEU A 180 -10.47 15.65 -21.17
C LEU A 180 -9.19 15.24 -21.91
N LEU A 181 -8.43 16.21 -22.43
CA LEU A 181 -7.15 15.96 -23.08
C LEU A 181 -6.16 15.28 -22.14
N THR A 182 -6.06 15.77 -20.90
CA THR A 182 -5.19 15.18 -19.87
C THR A 182 -5.60 13.75 -19.54
N LEU A 183 -6.90 13.49 -19.36
CA LEU A 183 -7.40 12.14 -19.10
C LEU A 183 -7.18 11.19 -20.27
N LEU A 184 -7.23 11.68 -21.51
CA LEU A 184 -6.96 10.87 -22.71
C LEU A 184 -5.49 10.43 -22.80
N THR A 185 -4.56 11.20 -22.25
CA THR A 185 -3.12 10.82 -22.22
C THR A 185 -2.80 9.76 -21.17
N MET A 186 -3.61 9.64 -20.09
CA MET A 186 -3.39 8.70 -18.99
C MET A 186 -3.29 7.23 -19.43
N PRO A 187 -4.20 6.68 -20.24
CA PRO A 187 -4.09 5.29 -20.70
C PRO A 187 -2.79 4.99 -21.44
N ALA A 188 -2.31 5.94 -22.26
CA ALA A 188 -1.05 5.80 -22.99
C ALA A 188 0.15 5.73 -22.04
N LEU A 189 0.17 6.58 -21.00
CA LEU A 189 1.20 6.56 -19.96
C LEU A 189 1.18 5.27 -19.15
N VAL A 190 -0.01 4.79 -18.75
CA VAL A 190 -0.17 3.52 -18.04
C VAL A 190 0.32 2.36 -18.90
N TYR A 191 -0.05 2.31 -20.19
CA TYR A 191 0.41 1.29 -21.12
C TYR A 191 1.95 1.28 -21.23
N GLN A 192 2.58 2.46 -21.39
CA GLN A 192 4.03 2.56 -21.45
C GLN A 192 4.69 2.11 -20.13
N ALA A 193 4.15 2.52 -18.98
CA ALA A 193 4.68 2.15 -17.67
C ALA A 193 4.63 0.63 -17.45
N VAL A 194 3.51 -0.02 -17.79
CA VAL A 194 3.35 -1.49 -17.70
C VAL A 194 4.31 -2.20 -18.65
N ARG A 195 4.41 -1.75 -19.91
CA ARG A 195 5.32 -2.32 -20.91
C ARG A 195 6.78 -2.18 -20.50
N PHE A 196 7.16 -1.03 -19.96
CA PHE A 196 8.51 -0.79 -19.46
C PHE A 196 8.82 -1.68 -18.24
N GLY A 197 7.93 -1.71 -17.25
CA GLY A 197 8.06 -2.54 -16.06
C GLY A 197 8.20 -4.03 -16.39
N SER A 198 7.44 -4.54 -17.34
CA SER A 198 7.51 -5.95 -17.77
C SER A 198 8.84 -6.31 -18.44
N ARG A 199 9.51 -5.37 -19.11
CA ARG A 199 10.82 -5.58 -19.73
C ARG A 199 11.97 -5.49 -18.72
N PHE A 200 11.89 -4.63 -17.71
CA PHE A 200 12.95 -4.44 -16.72
C PHE A 200 12.94 -5.49 -15.61
N ARG A 201 11.79 -6.03 -15.27
CA ARG A 201 11.66 -7.04 -14.21
C ARG A 201 12.56 -8.27 -14.40
N PRO A 202 12.65 -8.91 -15.60
CA PRO A 202 13.54 -10.05 -15.81
C PRO A 202 15.03 -9.66 -15.74
N LEU A 203 15.40 -8.45 -16.20
CA LEU A 203 16.78 -7.94 -16.12
C LEU A 203 17.22 -7.73 -14.67
N SER A 204 16.38 -7.14 -13.85
CA SER A 204 16.63 -6.95 -12.41
C SER A 204 16.83 -8.29 -11.67
N LEU A 205 16.02 -9.31 -12.01
CA LEU A 205 16.17 -10.65 -11.44
C LEU A 205 17.46 -11.37 -11.90
N GLN A 206 17.93 -11.11 -13.12
CA GLN A 206 19.22 -11.65 -13.60
C GLN A 206 20.41 -11.04 -12.86
N VAL A 207 20.39 -9.73 -12.62
CA VAL A 207 21.45 -9.05 -11.86
C VAL A 207 21.49 -9.53 -10.41
N GLN A 208 20.32 -9.73 -9.76
CA GLN A 208 20.27 -10.28 -8.40
C GLN A 208 20.77 -11.72 -8.26
N LYS A 209 20.78 -12.49 -9.34
CA LYS A 209 21.32 -13.87 -9.34
C LYS A 209 22.82 -13.92 -9.57
N GLN A 210 23.43 -12.83 -10.01
CA GLN A 210 24.88 -12.73 -10.28
C GLN A 210 25.65 -12.07 -9.14
N LEU A 211 24.96 -11.51 -8.15
CA LEU A 211 25.51 -10.99 -6.89
C LEU A 211 25.34 -12.00 -5.76
#